data_5faa597c151a73ef003c05c5a73b3bf3
#
_entry.id   5faa597c151a73ef003c05c5a73b3bf3
#
_cell.length_a   1.000
_cell.length_b   1.000
_cell.length_c   1.000
_cell.angle_alpha   90.00
_cell.angle_beta   90.00
_cell.angle_gamma   90.00
#
_symmetry.space_group_name_H-M   'P 1'
#
loop_
_entity.id
_entity.type
_entity.pdbx_description
1 polymer ?
#
loop_
_entity_poly.entity_id
_entity_poly.type
_entity_poly.pdbx_seq_one_letter_code
_entity_poly.pdbx_strand_id
1 'polypeptide(L)'
;MPRVYHWLFAAALALFLSGCSTIGSWFEFDDEDDPKQPAELMEFDETIRIKKLWSHGIGNGQGDGFYKIQPAVNGDTIYIAAADGEVEAFDKRSGDSLWDVELDMPLSGGVGVYGDALLLGSSDGFVIRLDAASGEVQWTTRLNGEVMSTPQSNGRMVLAHTLDGKLQALDFDTGAVVWTYDSNVPVLTLRGSSSPVLDGNVAYVGFANGRVQAFDIATGGILWDARVAIPQGRSEIERVVDIDGTMSLLGGELYVASYQGRIVAINVSDGRKLWQNNVSSFSGVSQGFGNVYVADEDGTVTAYQRTGQGVRWQQTALAYRGLSRPTPVSSYVAVGDKEGYVHFMSQVDGELAGRIKADGDGVRADMLGEDNILYVYGNSGDLIAYEIKPKD
;
A
#
# COMPACT_ATOMS: atom_id res chain seq x y z
N MET A 1 19.35 -73.76 -11.31
CA MET A 1 18.79 -72.93 -10.21
C MET A 1 19.03 -71.46 -10.48
N PRO A 2 18.25 -70.79 -11.31
CA PRO A 2 18.25 -69.31 -11.31
C PRO A 2 16.85 -68.70 -11.49
N ARG A 3 15.81 -69.21 -10.80
CA ARG A 3 14.46 -68.62 -10.91
C ARG A 3 13.87 -68.02 -9.63
N VAL A 4 14.55 -68.17 -8.51
CA VAL A 4 14.08 -67.71 -7.18
C VAL A 4 14.46 -66.26 -6.89
N TYR A 5 15.55 -65.76 -7.47
CA TYR A 5 16.02 -64.38 -7.20
C TYR A 5 15.22 -63.28 -7.89
N HIS A 6 14.48 -63.59 -8.97
CA HIS A 6 13.68 -62.58 -9.69
C HIS A 6 12.37 -62.23 -8.98
N TRP A 7 11.85 -63.11 -8.14
CA TRP A 7 10.63 -62.87 -7.37
C TRP A 7 10.90 -62.09 -6.08
N LEU A 8 12.07 -62.19 -5.53
CA LEU A 8 12.47 -61.42 -4.35
C LEU A 8 12.77 -59.93 -4.69
N PHE A 9 13.27 -59.68 -5.90
CA PHE A 9 13.47 -58.29 -6.37
C PHE A 9 12.16 -57.58 -6.74
N ALA A 10 11.17 -58.30 -7.30
CA ALA A 10 9.88 -57.75 -7.60
C ALA A 10 9.05 -57.44 -6.33
N ALA A 11 9.16 -58.29 -5.29
CA ALA A 11 8.50 -58.06 -4.01
C ALA A 11 9.12 -56.89 -3.20
N ALA A 12 10.44 -56.66 -3.30
CA ALA A 12 11.11 -55.51 -2.68
C ALA A 12 10.78 -54.17 -3.37
N LEU A 13 10.58 -54.16 -4.69
CA LEU A 13 10.23 -52.98 -5.45
C LEU A 13 8.74 -52.57 -5.25
N ALA A 14 7.87 -53.55 -4.97
CA ALA A 14 6.46 -53.28 -4.66
C ALA A 14 6.23 -52.70 -3.26
N LEU A 15 7.15 -52.96 -2.31
CA LEU A 15 7.11 -52.39 -0.94
C LEU A 15 7.60 -50.93 -0.87
N PHE A 16 8.34 -50.43 -1.88
CA PHE A 16 8.76 -49.03 -1.96
C PHE A 16 7.76 -48.11 -2.62
N LEU A 17 6.75 -48.66 -3.34
CA LEU A 17 5.72 -47.85 -4.02
C LEU A 17 4.45 -47.63 -3.18
N SER A 18 4.30 -48.28 -2.04
CA SER A 18 3.14 -48.08 -1.15
C SER A 18 3.43 -47.15 0.05
N GLY A 19 4.64 -46.58 0.14
CA GLY A 19 5.08 -45.72 1.23
C GLY A 19 4.90 -44.20 1.04
N CYS A 20 4.42 -43.75 -0.12
CA CYS A 20 4.32 -42.29 -0.41
C CYS A 20 3.06 -41.61 0.04
N SER A 21 2.07 -42.28 0.62
CA SER A 21 0.84 -41.65 1.11
C SER A 21 0.78 -41.45 2.63
N THR A 22 1.76 -42.00 3.38
CA THR A 22 1.72 -41.93 4.86
C THR A 22 2.79 -40.98 5.45
N ILE A 23 3.68 -40.39 4.61
CA ILE A 23 4.69 -39.43 5.09
C ILE A 23 4.16 -37.99 4.96
N GLY A 24 3.14 -37.73 4.13
CA GLY A 24 2.49 -36.41 3.98
C GLY A 24 1.77 -35.92 5.23
N SER A 25 1.22 -36.83 6.05
CA SER A 25 0.47 -36.44 7.26
C SER A 25 1.32 -36.18 8.52
N TRP A 26 2.67 -36.36 8.41
CA TRP A 26 3.58 -36.08 9.53
C TRP A 26 4.26 -34.70 9.41
N PHE A 27 3.94 -33.94 8.35
CA PHE A 27 4.41 -32.58 8.10
C PHE A 27 3.25 -31.61 7.81
N GLU A 28 2.01 -31.98 8.10
CA GLU A 28 0.98 -30.98 8.37
C GLU A 28 1.36 -30.36 9.71
N PHE A 29 2.11 -29.25 9.67
CA PHE A 29 2.11 -28.33 10.77
C PHE A 29 0.67 -27.86 10.88
N ASP A 30 -0.02 -28.24 11.96
CA ASP A 30 -1.32 -27.65 12.29
C ASP A 30 -1.08 -26.14 12.36
N ASP A 31 -1.67 -25.39 11.42
CA ASP A 31 -1.68 -23.91 11.44
C ASP A 31 -2.33 -23.36 12.73
N GLU A 32 -2.96 -24.22 13.53
CA GLU A 32 -3.57 -23.88 14.82
C GLU A 32 -2.57 -23.42 15.90
N ASP A 33 -1.29 -23.73 15.76
CA ASP A 33 -0.24 -23.37 16.74
C ASP A 33 0.60 -22.13 16.33
N ASP A 34 0.28 -21.44 15.22
CA ASP A 34 0.95 -20.19 14.88
C ASP A 34 0.44 -19.06 15.81
N PRO A 35 1.30 -18.50 16.69
CA PRO A 35 0.90 -17.43 17.60
C PRO A 35 0.48 -16.13 16.88
N LYS A 36 0.64 -16.06 15.55
CA LYS A 36 0.27 -14.91 14.70
C LYS A 36 -0.95 -15.17 13.80
N GLN A 37 -1.84 -16.07 14.19
CA GLN A 37 -3.11 -16.25 13.48
C GLN A 37 -3.98 -14.99 13.56
N PRO A 38 -4.75 -14.67 12.48
CA PRO A 38 -5.71 -13.58 12.50
C PRO A 38 -6.70 -13.73 13.65
N ALA A 39 -6.90 -12.67 14.41
CA ALA A 39 -7.92 -12.66 15.44
C ALA A 39 -9.30 -13.01 14.87
N GLU A 40 -10.08 -13.81 15.60
CA GLU A 40 -11.46 -14.09 15.24
C GLU A 40 -12.28 -12.79 15.15
N LEU A 41 -13.23 -12.77 14.21
CA LEU A 41 -14.12 -11.63 14.04
C LEU A 41 -15.13 -11.54 15.18
N MET A 42 -14.90 -10.62 16.13
CA MET A 42 -15.86 -10.36 17.21
C MET A 42 -17.22 -9.93 16.66
N GLU A 43 -18.29 -10.33 17.32
CA GLU A 43 -19.61 -9.73 17.15
C GLU A 43 -19.69 -8.41 17.91
N PHE A 44 -20.33 -7.40 17.33
CA PHE A 44 -20.59 -6.10 17.93
C PHE A 44 -21.85 -5.46 17.33
N ASP A 45 -22.45 -4.53 18.05
CA ASP A 45 -23.58 -3.77 17.53
C ASP A 45 -23.10 -2.72 16.52
N GLU A 46 -23.42 -2.94 15.25
CA GLU A 46 -23.07 -1.97 14.22
C GLU A 46 -23.86 -0.67 14.37
N THR A 47 -23.16 0.44 14.40
CA THR A 47 -23.71 1.80 14.54
C THR A 47 -23.85 2.54 13.20
N ILE A 48 -23.33 1.93 12.12
CA ILE A 48 -23.39 2.47 10.76
C ILE A 48 -24.12 1.54 9.80
N ARG A 49 -24.68 2.14 8.76
CA ARG A 49 -25.17 1.45 7.56
C ARG A 49 -24.14 1.65 6.44
N ILE A 50 -23.67 0.55 5.87
CA ILE A 50 -22.76 0.52 4.74
C ILE A 50 -23.57 0.08 3.52
N LYS A 51 -23.69 0.96 2.53
CA LYS A 51 -24.45 0.68 1.31
C LYS A 51 -23.53 0.67 0.10
N LYS A 52 -23.47 -0.46 -0.59
CA LYS A 52 -22.79 -0.52 -1.90
C LYS A 52 -23.56 0.34 -2.91
N LEU A 53 -22.87 1.28 -3.54
CA LEU A 53 -23.42 2.14 -4.60
C LEU A 53 -23.23 1.48 -5.96
N TRP A 54 -21.98 1.11 -6.27
CA TRP A 54 -21.62 0.44 -7.52
C TRP A 54 -20.35 -0.40 -7.31
N SER A 55 -20.03 -1.28 -8.25
CA SER A 55 -18.77 -2.04 -8.28
C SER A 55 -18.42 -2.45 -9.71
N HIS A 56 -17.10 -2.53 -10.01
CA HIS A 56 -16.52 -2.97 -11.26
C HIS A 56 -15.35 -3.90 -11.01
N GLY A 57 -15.20 -4.93 -11.83
CA GLY A 57 -14.01 -5.78 -11.84
C GLY A 57 -12.99 -5.21 -12.81
N ILE A 58 -11.75 -5.02 -12.39
CA ILE A 58 -10.66 -4.41 -13.15
C ILE A 58 -9.56 -5.46 -13.33
N GLY A 59 -9.37 -5.95 -14.53
CA GLY A 59 -8.34 -6.91 -14.90
C GLY A 59 -8.15 -8.03 -13.88
N ASN A 60 -6.90 -8.39 -13.63
CA ASN A 60 -6.51 -9.37 -12.62
C ASN A 60 -6.19 -8.71 -11.25
N GLY A 61 -6.69 -7.50 -11.00
CA GLY A 61 -6.55 -6.80 -9.73
C GLY A 61 -5.11 -6.45 -9.39
N GLN A 62 -4.73 -6.69 -8.13
CA GLN A 62 -3.39 -6.43 -7.62
C GLN A 62 -2.35 -7.46 -8.09
N GLY A 63 -2.75 -8.56 -8.70
CA GLY A 63 -1.86 -9.68 -9.04
C GLY A 63 -1.19 -10.30 -7.81
N ASP A 64 -0.21 -11.15 -8.05
CA ASP A 64 0.52 -11.89 -6.99
C ASP A 64 1.61 -11.04 -6.29
N GLY A 65 1.85 -9.81 -6.77
CA GLY A 65 2.86 -8.91 -6.21
C GLY A 65 2.35 -8.08 -5.03
N PHE A 66 3.27 -7.55 -4.23
CA PHE A 66 2.94 -6.53 -3.22
C PHE A 66 2.96 -5.13 -3.86
N TYR A 67 2.17 -4.94 -4.91
CA TYR A 67 2.11 -3.70 -5.67
C TYR A 67 1.33 -2.61 -4.94
N LYS A 68 1.62 -1.34 -5.26
CA LYS A 68 0.93 -0.16 -4.74
C LYS A 68 0.04 0.45 -5.83
N ILE A 69 -0.91 -0.35 -6.29
CA ILE A 69 -1.94 0.11 -7.21
C ILE A 69 -3.16 0.48 -6.37
N GLN A 70 -3.58 1.73 -6.46
CA GLN A 70 -4.66 2.30 -5.67
C GLN A 70 -5.53 3.22 -6.52
N PRO A 71 -6.82 3.39 -6.19
CA PRO A 71 -7.67 4.33 -6.92
C PRO A 71 -7.22 5.77 -6.70
N ALA A 72 -7.43 6.60 -7.71
CA ALA A 72 -7.20 8.04 -7.64
C ALA A 72 -8.42 8.81 -8.16
N VAL A 73 -8.71 9.97 -7.58
CA VAL A 73 -9.82 10.83 -7.98
C VAL A 73 -9.31 12.18 -8.48
N ASN A 74 -9.88 12.64 -9.59
CA ASN A 74 -9.70 13.99 -10.10
C ASN A 74 -11.06 14.56 -10.54
N GLY A 75 -11.53 15.56 -9.85
CA GLY A 75 -12.88 16.11 -10.08
C GLY A 75 -13.98 15.07 -9.83
N ASP A 76 -14.77 14.78 -10.85
CA ASP A 76 -15.86 13.79 -10.79
C ASP A 76 -15.45 12.40 -11.32
N THR A 77 -14.17 12.21 -11.69
CA THR A 77 -13.65 10.96 -12.25
C THR A 77 -12.79 10.20 -11.25
N ILE A 78 -13.01 8.89 -11.15
CA ILE A 78 -12.13 7.95 -10.45
C ILE A 78 -11.38 7.08 -11.46
N TYR A 79 -10.10 6.90 -11.23
CA TYR A 79 -9.19 6.12 -12.06
C TYR A 79 -8.63 4.96 -11.26
N ILE A 80 -8.47 3.83 -11.94
CA ILE A 80 -7.88 2.62 -11.38
C ILE A 80 -7.05 1.90 -12.44
N ALA A 81 -6.10 1.11 -11.99
CA ALA A 81 -5.31 0.22 -12.84
C ALA A 81 -5.24 -1.17 -12.21
N ALA A 82 -5.02 -2.19 -13.03
CA ALA A 82 -4.72 -3.54 -12.59
C ALA A 82 -3.29 -3.95 -12.93
N ALA A 83 -2.78 -4.97 -12.25
CA ALA A 83 -1.40 -5.41 -12.40
C ALA A 83 -1.08 -5.98 -13.80
N ASP A 84 -2.08 -6.44 -14.54
CA ASP A 84 -1.95 -6.96 -15.91
C ASP A 84 -1.92 -5.89 -16.99
N GLY A 85 -2.16 -4.61 -16.64
CA GLY A 85 -2.04 -3.49 -17.58
C GLY A 85 -3.36 -2.81 -17.91
N GLU A 86 -4.48 -3.31 -17.43
CA GLU A 86 -5.78 -2.65 -17.61
C GLU A 86 -5.85 -1.35 -16.79
N VAL A 87 -6.35 -0.28 -17.41
CA VAL A 87 -6.54 1.03 -16.78
C VAL A 87 -7.92 1.56 -17.16
N GLU A 88 -8.70 1.95 -16.18
CA GLU A 88 -10.08 2.40 -16.40
C GLU A 88 -10.39 3.71 -15.67
N ALA A 89 -11.35 4.43 -16.24
CA ALA A 89 -11.93 5.64 -15.65
C ALA A 89 -13.44 5.52 -15.54
N PHE A 90 -13.97 5.97 -14.41
CA PHE A 90 -15.41 5.97 -14.14
C PHE A 90 -15.88 7.34 -13.61
N ASP A 91 -17.15 7.67 -13.84
CA ASP A 91 -17.80 8.68 -13.02
C ASP A 91 -17.87 8.18 -11.58
N LYS A 92 -17.25 8.90 -10.66
CA LYS A 92 -17.08 8.43 -9.27
C LYS A 92 -18.40 8.28 -8.49
N ARG A 93 -19.50 8.92 -8.93
CA ARG A 93 -20.79 8.88 -8.25
C ARG A 93 -21.70 7.80 -8.79
N SER A 94 -21.84 7.74 -10.13
CA SER A 94 -22.70 6.76 -10.78
C SER A 94 -22.03 5.41 -11.01
N GLY A 95 -20.70 5.37 -11.14
CA GLY A 95 -19.94 4.22 -11.58
C GLY A 95 -19.99 4.01 -13.08
N ASP A 96 -20.53 4.95 -13.87
CA ASP A 96 -20.56 4.81 -15.32
C ASP A 96 -19.12 4.82 -15.89
N SER A 97 -18.78 3.83 -16.72
CA SER A 97 -17.48 3.78 -17.39
C SER A 97 -17.36 4.95 -18.38
N LEU A 98 -16.23 5.64 -18.32
CA LEU A 98 -15.89 6.74 -19.20
C LEU A 98 -14.97 6.29 -20.32
N TRP A 99 -13.95 5.50 -20.00
CA TRP A 99 -13.04 4.87 -20.94
C TRP A 99 -12.28 3.72 -20.24
N ASP A 100 -11.79 2.78 -21.04
CA ASP A 100 -10.90 1.70 -20.66
C ASP A 100 -9.75 1.60 -21.66
N VAL A 101 -8.57 1.17 -21.22
CA VAL A 101 -7.38 0.95 -22.04
C VAL A 101 -6.55 -0.19 -21.45
N GLU A 102 -6.06 -1.07 -22.32
CA GLU A 102 -5.14 -2.14 -21.98
C GLU A 102 -3.72 -1.74 -22.41
N LEU A 103 -2.80 -1.69 -21.46
CA LEU A 103 -1.38 -1.48 -21.70
C LEU A 103 -0.69 -2.84 -21.79
N ASP A 104 0.10 -3.05 -22.86
CA ASP A 104 0.84 -4.31 -23.07
C ASP A 104 2.09 -4.36 -22.14
N MET A 105 1.86 -4.19 -20.83
CA MET A 105 2.92 -4.24 -19.81
C MET A 105 2.35 -4.41 -18.39
N PRO A 106 3.09 -5.09 -17.48
CA PRO A 106 2.66 -5.27 -16.10
C PRO A 106 2.83 -3.97 -15.31
N LEU A 107 1.77 -3.55 -14.61
CA LEU A 107 1.78 -2.38 -13.73
C LEU A 107 2.09 -2.76 -12.28
N SER A 108 2.71 -1.86 -11.53
CA SER A 108 3.13 -2.09 -10.14
C SER A 108 3.02 -0.87 -9.23
N GLY A 109 2.82 0.32 -9.78
CA GLY A 109 2.68 1.58 -9.05
C GLY A 109 1.70 2.51 -9.75
N GLY A 110 0.78 3.07 -9.01
CA GLY A 110 -0.21 4.02 -9.54
C GLY A 110 -1.55 3.93 -8.79
N VAL A 111 -2.55 4.70 -9.11
CA VAL A 111 -2.59 5.75 -10.14
C VAL A 111 -2.19 7.09 -9.52
N GLY A 112 -1.20 7.76 -10.09
CA GLY A 112 -0.88 9.15 -9.78
C GLY A 112 -1.70 10.07 -10.70
N VAL A 113 -2.18 11.20 -10.17
CA VAL A 113 -2.99 12.14 -10.95
C VAL A 113 -2.45 13.55 -10.77
N TYR A 114 -2.28 14.27 -11.88
CA TYR A 114 -2.00 15.70 -11.87
C TYR A 114 -2.62 16.37 -13.10
N GLY A 115 -3.58 17.29 -12.89
CA GLY A 115 -4.25 17.99 -13.99
C GLY A 115 -4.91 17.02 -14.97
N ASP A 116 -4.43 17.00 -16.20
CA ASP A 116 -4.88 16.13 -17.29
C ASP A 116 -4.03 14.84 -17.45
N ALA A 117 -3.12 14.56 -16.53
CA ALA A 117 -2.22 13.44 -16.59
C ALA A 117 -2.54 12.35 -15.57
N LEU A 118 -2.51 11.10 -16.01
CA LEU A 118 -2.37 9.92 -15.16
C LEU A 118 -0.95 9.40 -15.26
N LEU A 119 -0.42 8.97 -14.13
CA LEU A 119 0.95 8.50 -14.00
C LEU A 119 0.96 7.09 -13.41
N LEU A 120 1.65 6.18 -14.11
CA LEU A 120 1.73 4.78 -13.75
C LEU A 120 3.18 4.32 -13.71
N GLY A 121 3.45 3.33 -12.86
CA GLY A 121 4.71 2.63 -12.76
C GLY A 121 4.56 1.16 -13.15
N SER A 122 5.60 0.60 -13.77
CA SER A 122 5.64 -0.79 -14.19
C SER A 122 6.73 -1.57 -13.45
N SER A 123 6.49 -2.87 -13.19
CA SER A 123 7.50 -3.79 -12.67
C SER A 123 8.67 -4.01 -13.66
N ASP A 124 8.46 -3.73 -14.94
CA ASP A 124 9.50 -3.74 -15.97
C ASP A 124 10.35 -2.44 -16.01
N GLY A 125 10.07 -1.53 -15.08
CA GLY A 125 10.81 -0.28 -14.92
C GLY A 125 10.34 0.85 -15.83
N PHE A 126 9.10 0.86 -16.26
CA PHE A 126 8.55 1.96 -17.03
C PHE A 126 7.77 2.95 -16.15
N VAL A 127 7.88 4.22 -16.50
CA VAL A 127 6.96 5.28 -16.10
C VAL A 127 6.12 5.63 -17.31
N ILE A 128 4.81 5.64 -17.15
CA ILE A 128 3.85 5.90 -18.23
C ILE A 128 3.02 7.12 -17.86
N ARG A 129 2.84 8.04 -18.81
CA ARG A 129 1.87 9.12 -18.73
C ARG A 129 0.75 8.86 -19.72
N LEU A 130 -0.49 8.87 -19.21
CA LEU A 130 -1.70 8.85 -20.03
C LEU A 130 -2.39 10.22 -19.95
N ASP A 131 -3.16 10.54 -20.97
CA ASP A 131 -4.15 11.59 -20.93
C ASP A 131 -5.34 11.15 -20.07
N ALA A 132 -5.72 11.92 -19.06
CA ALA A 132 -6.75 11.54 -18.10
C ALA A 132 -8.17 11.52 -18.71
N ALA A 133 -8.42 12.25 -19.79
CA ALA A 133 -9.73 12.31 -20.42
C ALA A 133 -9.98 11.16 -21.41
N SER A 134 -8.92 10.60 -21.99
CA SER A 134 -9.03 9.58 -23.05
C SER A 134 -8.32 8.26 -22.79
N GLY A 135 -7.40 8.21 -21.81
CA GLY A 135 -6.54 7.05 -21.60
C GLY A 135 -5.40 6.91 -22.62
N GLU A 136 -5.24 7.85 -23.57
CA GLU A 136 -4.17 7.79 -24.56
C GLU A 136 -2.79 7.91 -23.92
N VAL A 137 -1.85 7.03 -24.34
CA VAL A 137 -0.45 7.10 -23.91
C VAL A 137 0.21 8.34 -24.52
N GLN A 138 0.66 9.26 -23.68
CA GLN A 138 1.36 10.47 -24.10
C GLN A 138 2.86 10.20 -24.26
N TRP A 139 3.44 9.50 -23.28
CA TRP A 139 4.82 9.02 -23.35
C TRP A 139 5.03 7.83 -22.40
N THR A 140 6.08 7.07 -22.69
CA THR A 140 6.57 5.96 -21.87
C THR A 140 8.07 6.08 -21.74
N THR A 141 8.60 6.06 -20.52
CA THR A 141 10.05 6.16 -20.26
C THR A 141 10.52 4.99 -19.44
N ARG A 142 11.56 4.30 -19.93
CA ARG A 142 12.18 3.20 -19.21
C ARG A 142 13.23 3.70 -18.24
N LEU A 143 13.11 3.32 -16.97
CA LEU A 143 14.09 3.48 -15.91
C LEU A 143 14.87 2.18 -15.69
N ASN A 144 15.91 2.21 -14.84
CA ASN A 144 16.77 1.05 -14.58
C ASN A 144 16.35 0.23 -13.35
N GLY A 145 15.10 0.34 -12.89
CA GLY A 145 14.59 -0.38 -11.73
C GLY A 145 13.06 -0.43 -11.73
N GLU A 146 12.48 -1.41 -11.05
CA GLU A 146 11.02 -1.53 -10.90
C GLU A 146 10.43 -0.25 -10.30
N VAL A 147 9.31 0.24 -10.85
CA VAL A 147 8.62 1.44 -10.36
C VAL A 147 7.39 1.01 -9.56
N MET A 148 7.61 0.65 -8.30
CA MET A 148 6.54 0.19 -7.40
C MET A 148 5.85 1.33 -6.65
N SER A 149 6.46 2.50 -6.56
CA SER A 149 5.83 3.69 -6.00
C SER A 149 4.87 4.31 -7.01
N THR A 150 3.82 4.97 -6.52
CA THR A 150 2.98 5.80 -7.38
C THR A 150 3.77 7.02 -7.84
N PRO A 151 4.03 7.20 -9.16
CA PRO A 151 4.71 8.40 -9.64
C PRO A 151 3.86 9.64 -9.37
N GLN A 152 4.50 10.75 -9.02
CA GLN A 152 3.83 12.01 -8.65
C GLN A 152 4.35 13.16 -9.48
N SER A 153 3.52 14.19 -9.70
CA SER A 153 3.91 15.35 -10.49
C SER A 153 3.49 16.67 -9.86
N ASN A 154 4.25 17.72 -10.15
CA ASN A 154 3.90 19.11 -9.89
C ASN A 154 3.56 19.89 -11.19
N GLY A 155 3.36 19.19 -12.33
CA GLY A 155 3.06 19.76 -13.65
C GLY A 155 4.29 20.25 -14.42
N ARG A 156 5.50 20.11 -13.88
CA ARG A 156 6.76 20.36 -14.57
C ARG A 156 7.65 19.13 -14.59
N MET A 157 7.66 18.41 -13.49
CA MET A 157 8.44 17.19 -13.32
C MET A 157 7.53 16.07 -12.86
N VAL A 158 7.83 14.86 -13.30
CA VAL A 158 7.29 13.62 -12.75
C VAL A 158 8.38 12.98 -11.92
N LEU A 159 8.08 12.67 -10.66
CA LEU A 159 8.99 11.97 -9.76
C LEU A 159 8.60 10.50 -9.66
N ALA A 160 9.54 9.62 -9.93
CA ALA A 160 9.42 8.17 -9.78
C ALA A 160 10.52 7.65 -8.85
N HIS A 161 10.12 6.84 -7.87
CA HIS A 161 11.03 6.18 -6.94
C HIS A 161 11.06 4.69 -7.27
N THR A 162 12.24 4.18 -7.62
CA THR A 162 12.42 2.79 -8.03
C THR A 162 12.84 1.91 -6.86
N LEU A 163 12.58 0.60 -6.96
CA LEU A 163 12.87 -0.38 -5.91
C LEU A 163 14.37 -0.46 -5.55
N ASP A 164 15.26 -0.17 -6.49
CA ASP A 164 16.71 -0.08 -6.27
C ASP A 164 17.14 1.23 -5.56
N GLY A 165 16.18 2.01 -5.05
CA GLY A 165 16.41 3.20 -4.21
C GLY A 165 16.76 4.47 -4.98
N LYS A 166 16.51 4.51 -6.30
CA LYS A 166 16.72 5.73 -7.08
C LYS A 166 15.45 6.58 -7.13
N LEU A 167 15.61 7.87 -6.86
CA LEU A 167 14.60 8.87 -7.14
C LEU A 167 14.98 9.54 -8.46
N GLN A 168 14.07 9.51 -9.43
CA GLN A 168 14.30 10.10 -10.74
C GLN A 168 13.23 11.13 -11.06
N ALA A 169 13.65 12.27 -11.59
CA ALA A 169 12.75 13.28 -12.12
C ALA A 169 12.76 13.24 -13.64
N LEU A 170 11.57 13.19 -14.21
CA LEU A 170 11.32 13.23 -15.63
C LEU A 170 10.63 14.55 -15.98
N ASP A 171 10.94 15.09 -17.11
CA ASP A 171 10.21 16.22 -17.67
C ASP A 171 8.74 15.84 -17.92
N PHE A 172 7.81 16.64 -17.45
CA PHE A 172 6.38 16.31 -17.46
C PHE A 172 5.84 16.12 -18.89
N ASP A 173 6.27 16.94 -19.85
CA ASP A 173 5.73 16.93 -21.21
C ASP A 173 6.35 15.84 -22.08
N THR A 174 7.65 15.58 -21.89
CA THR A 174 8.43 14.71 -22.80
C THR A 174 8.79 13.36 -22.21
N GLY A 175 8.68 13.19 -20.89
CA GLY A 175 9.14 11.99 -20.18
C GLY A 175 10.67 11.85 -20.12
N ALA A 176 11.45 12.83 -20.58
CA ALA A 176 12.90 12.77 -20.53
C ALA A 176 13.42 12.84 -19.10
N VAL A 177 14.37 11.95 -18.73
CA VAL A 177 15.00 11.99 -17.40
C VAL A 177 15.85 13.25 -17.30
N VAL A 178 15.57 14.08 -16.28
CA VAL A 178 16.25 15.35 -16.03
C VAL A 178 17.35 15.17 -14.99
N TRP A 179 17.05 14.49 -13.88
CA TRP A 179 18.04 14.18 -12.85
C TRP A 179 17.73 12.85 -12.16
N THR A 180 18.74 12.28 -11.54
CA THR A 180 18.65 11.05 -10.75
C THR A 180 19.38 11.24 -9.43
N TYR A 181 18.74 10.87 -8.32
CA TYR A 181 19.35 10.72 -7.02
C TYR A 181 19.44 9.23 -6.68
N ASP A 182 20.60 8.78 -6.20
CA ASP A 182 20.86 7.39 -5.82
C ASP A 182 21.03 7.31 -4.30
N SER A 183 20.13 6.59 -3.63
CA SER A 183 20.20 6.38 -2.18
C SER A 183 20.99 5.12 -1.86
N ASN A 184 21.59 5.09 -0.65
CA ASN A 184 22.19 3.86 -0.14
C ASN A 184 21.08 2.89 0.29
N VAL A 185 20.84 1.86 -0.51
CA VAL A 185 19.90 0.78 -0.20
C VAL A 185 20.57 -0.27 0.68
N PRO A 186 19.97 -0.70 1.81
CA PRO A 186 20.44 -1.83 2.59
C PRO A 186 20.48 -3.12 1.79
N VAL A 187 21.26 -4.12 2.27
CA VAL A 187 21.37 -5.44 1.62
C VAL A 187 20.03 -6.18 1.62
N LEU A 188 19.22 -5.98 2.65
CA LEU A 188 17.87 -6.52 2.77
C LEU A 188 16.89 -5.39 3.03
N THR A 189 15.83 -5.35 2.24
CA THR A 189 14.72 -4.40 2.34
C THR A 189 13.40 -5.16 2.23
N LEU A 190 12.31 -4.54 2.65
CA LEU A 190 10.97 -4.94 2.21
C LEU A 190 10.85 -4.68 0.70
N ARG A 191 9.98 -5.45 0.04
CA ARG A 191 9.69 -5.18 -1.37
C ARG A 191 8.69 -4.03 -1.47
N GLY A 192 9.19 -2.81 -1.52
CA GLY A 192 8.38 -1.61 -1.62
C GLY A 192 9.24 -0.36 -1.79
N SER A 193 8.60 0.74 -2.10
CA SER A 193 9.19 2.08 -2.09
C SER A 193 8.10 3.11 -1.81
N SER A 194 8.43 4.12 -1.00
CA SER A 194 7.47 5.17 -0.69
C SER A 194 7.15 6.00 -1.93
N SER A 195 5.89 6.33 -2.10
CA SER A 195 5.48 7.32 -3.11
C SER A 195 5.92 8.70 -2.65
N PRO A 196 6.52 9.52 -3.53
CA PRO A 196 6.87 10.90 -3.21
C PRO A 196 5.64 11.70 -2.77
N VAL A 197 5.77 12.53 -1.72
CA VAL A 197 4.74 13.49 -1.33
C VAL A 197 5.21 14.87 -1.77
N LEU A 198 4.39 15.57 -2.56
CA LEU A 198 4.76 16.85 -3.15
C LEU A 198 4.06 18.02 -2.45
N ASP A 199 4.81 19.11 -2.24
CA ASP A 199 4.29 20.40 -1.78
C ASP A 199 4.95 21.51 -2.62
N GLY A 200 4.23 21.99 -3.63
CA GLY A 200 4.74 22.96 -4.59
C GLY A 200 5.98 22.47 -5.33
N ASN A 201 7.13 23.01 -4.99
CA ASN A 201 8.42 22.67 -5.62
C ASN A 201 9.31 21.77 -4.73
N VAL A 202 8.77 21.22 -3.65
CA VAL A 202 9.47 20.33 -2.73
C VAL A 202 8.84 18.94 -2.77
N ALA A 203 9.68 17.92 -2.81
CA ALA A 203 9.29 16.52 -2.70
C ALA A 203 9.86 15.91 -1.41
N TYR A 204 9.02 15.19 -0.67
CA TYR A 204 9.41 14.40 0.49
C TYR A 204 9.40 12.93 0.11
N VAL A 205 10.50 12.22 0.33
CA VAL A 205 10.66 10.82 -0.08
C VAL A 205 11.24 10.02 1.08
N GLY A 206 10.60 8.90 1.38
CA GLY A 206 11.09 7.91 2.35
C GLY A 206 11.96 6.87 1.65
N PHE A 207 12.98 6.38 2.35
CA PHE A 207 13.93 5.40 1.82
C PHE A 207 14.05 4.19 2.74
N ALA A 208 14.48 3.06 2.16
CA ALA A 208 14.69 1.80 2.85
C ALA A 208 15.79 1.84 3.94
N ASN A 209 16.57 2.90 3.99
CA ASN A 209 17.57 3.13 5.03
C ASN A 209 17.02 3.86 6.28
N GLY A 210 15.70 4.01 6.39
CA GLY A 210 15.01 4.65 7.50
C GLY A 210 15.12 6.17 7.54
N ARG A 211 15.38 6.80 6.39
CA ARG A 211 15.49 8.26 6.25
C ARG A 211 14.37 8.83 5.40
N VAL A 212 13.99 10.05 5.70
CA VAL A 212 13.17 10.90 4.85
C VAL A 212 14.00 12.07 4.40
N GLN A 213 13.96 12.38 3.13
CA GLN A 213 14.67 13.50 2.55
C GLN A 213 13.69 14.43 1.82
N ALA A 214 13.94 15.72 1.90
CA ALA A 214 13.27 16.73 1.10
C ALA A 214 14.18 17.15 -0.05
N PHE A 215 13.59 17.21 -1.24
CA PHE A 215 14.29 17.57 -2.48
C PHE A 215 13.65 18.82 -3.09
N ASP A 216 14.48 19.69 -3.63
CA ASP A 216 14.05 20.66 -4.64
C ASP A 216 13.74 19.89 -5.92
N ILE A 217 12.48 19.92 -6.37
CA ILE A 217 12.02 19.11 -7.52
C ILE A 217 12.73 19.52 -8.83
N ALA A 218 13.05 20.80 -9.00
CA ALA A 218 13.65 21.29 -10.24
C ALA A 218 15.12 20.87 -10.39
N THR A 219 15.86 20.74 -9.29
CA THR A 219 17.30 20.52 -9.32
C THR A 219 17.75 19.16 -8.78
N GLY A 220 16.90 18.46 -8.05
CA GLY A 220 17.26 17.24 -7.30
C GLY A 220 18.14 17.51 -6.08
N GLY A 221 18.32 18.77 -5.69
CA GLY A 221 19.11 19.15 -4.53
C GLY A 221 18.40 18.79 -3.22
N ILE A 222 19.13 18.19 -2.24
CA ILE A 222 18.58 17.87 -0.93
C ILE A 222 18.47 19.17 -0.12
N LEU A 223 17.26 19.46 0.36
CA LEU A 223 16.97 20.60 1.23
C LEU A 223 17.21 20.26 2.69
N TRP A 224 16.76 19.08 3.12
CA TRP A 224 17.04 18.52 4.43
C TRP A 224 16.94 16.99 4.41
N ASP A 225 17.48 16.36 5.45
CA ASP A 225 17.58 14.92 5.62
C ASP A 225 17.28 14.56 7.09
N ALA A 226 16.19 13.82 7.32
CA ALA A 226 15.72 13.41 8.64
C ALA A 226 15.79 11.89 8.80
N ARG A 227 16.36 11.42 9.90
CA ARG A 227 16.40 10.00 10.26
C ARG A 227 15.16 9.64 11.06
N VAL A 228 14.28 8.82 10.51
CA VAL A 228 13.06 8.30 11.17
C VAL A 228 13.41 7.09 12.03
N ALA A 229 14.08 6.10 11.45
CA ALA A 229 14.48 4.88 12.14
C ALA A 229 15.98 4.61 12.05
N ILE A 230 16.50 3.83 12.97
CA ILE A 230 17.90 3.40 13.03
C ILE A 230 17.91 1.88 12.98
N PRO A 231 18.58 1.24 12.00
CA PRO A 231 18.75 -0.20 11.98
C PRO A 231 19.34 -0.72 13.28
N GLN A 232 18.65 -1.67 13.90
CA GLN A 232 19.06 -2.28 15.16
C GLN A 232 18.96 -3.80 15.04
N GLY A 233 19.80 -4.55 15.75
CA GLY A 233 19.77 -6.00 15.75
C GLY A 233 21.06 -6.63 15.21
N ARG A 234 21.11 -7.96 15.23
CA ARG A 234 22.30 -8.76 14.87
C ARG A 234 22.20 -9.37 13.49
N SER A 235 20.98 -9.62 13.01
CA SER A 235 20.71 -10.13 11.66
C SER A 235 20.27 -9.02 10.71
N GLU A 236 20.40 -9.25 9.40
CA GLU A 236 19.92 -8.29 8.40
C GLU A 236 18.40 -8.09 8.48
N ILE A 237 17.63 -9.15 8.82
CA ILE A 237 16.17 -9.06 9.01
C ILE A 237 15.80 -8.12 10.16
N GLU A 238 16.50 -8.21 11.30
CA GLU A 238 16.26 -7.31 12.45
C GLU A 238 16.64 -5.86 12.15
N ARG A 239 17.42 -5.62 11.11
CA ARG A 239 17.92 -4.29 10.72
C ARG A 239 17.10 -3.60 9.63
N VAL A 240 16.06 -4.26 9.11
CA VAL A 240 15.15 -3.66 8.14
C VAL A 240 14.35 -2.54 8.81
N VAL A 241 14.41 -1.33 8.25
CA VAL A 241 13.75 -0.11 8.79
C VAL A 241 13.10 0.72 7.68
N ASP A 242 12.59 0.05 6.70
CA ASP A 242 12.08 0.64 5.47
C ASP A 242 10.94 1.64 5.72
N ILE A 243 10.93 2.71 4.93
CA ILE A 243 9.83 3.66 4.86
C ILE A 243 9.15 3.44 3.50
N ASP A 244 8.25 2.48 3.45
CA ASP A 244 7.52 2.09 2.23
C ASP A 244 6.08 2.57 2.24
N GLY A 245 5.51 2.73 3.43
CA GLY A 245 4.14 3.15 3.62
C GLY A 245 3.87 4.58 3.13
N THR A 246 2.62 4.85 2.84
CA THR A 246 2.18 6.18 2.43
C THR A 246 2.40 7.19 3.57
N MET A 247 3.12 8.25 3.27
CA MET A 247 3.30 9.39 4.17
C MET A 247 2.11 10.35 4.05
N SER A 248 1.88 11.16 5.09
CA SER A 248 0.77 12.12 5.10
C SER A 248 1.26 13.52 5.45
N LEU A 249 0.92 14.51 4.63
CA LEU A 249 1.30 15.90 4.79
C LEU A 249 0.08 16.76 5.17
N LEU A 250 0.18 17.53 6.25
CA LEU A 250 -0.84 18.50 6.63
C LEU A 250 -0.25 19.69 7.39
N GLY A 251 -0.55 20.89 6.93
CA GLY A 251 -0.27 22.13 7.68
C GLY A 251 1.21 22.32 8.02
N GLY A 252 2.11 21.91 7.11
CA GLY A 252 3.56 22.01 7.31
C GLY A 252 4.16 20.90 8.17
N GLU A 253 3.42 19.85 8.47
CA GLU A 253 3.86 18.67 9.21
C GLU A 253 3.75 17.43 8.33
N LEU A 254 4.84 16.70 8.19
CA LEU A 254 4.92 15.41 7.49
C LEU A 254 4.91 14.27 8.52
N TYR A 255 3.93 13.37 8.38
CA TYR A 255 3.80 12.18 9.21
C TYR A 255 4.30 10.96 8.46
N VAL A 256 5.16 10.19 9.12
CA VAL A 256 5.86 9.06 8.52
C VAL A 256 5.92 7.90 9.51
N ALA A 257 5.65 6.70 9.05
CA ALA A 257 5.93 5.47 9.81
C ALA A 257 6.99 4.63 9.08
N SER A 258 7.75 3.86 9.83
CA SER A 258 8.73 2.90 9.30
C SER A 258 8.48 1.51 9.85
N TYR A 259 8.88 0.51 9.10
CA TYR A 259 8.93 -0.87 9.58
C TYR A 259 10.01 -0.98 10.66
N GLN A 260 9.78 -1.82 11.70
CA GLN A 260 10.64 -2.00 12.87
C GLN A 260 11.22 -0.70 13.47
N GLY A 261 10.44 0.37 13.44
CA GLY A 261 10.94 1.69 13.79
C GLY A 261 9.94 2.56 14.55
N ARG A 262 9.49 3.63 13.91
CA ARG A 262 8.75 4.70 14.58
C ARG A 262 7.72 5.34 13.67
N ILE A 263 6.69 5.92 14.29
CA ILE A 263 5.93 7.02 13.71
C ILE A 263 6.56 8.35 14.16
N VAL A 264 6.72 9.26 13.21
CA VAL A 264 7.39 10.56 13.44
C VAL A 264 6.59 11.65 12.75
N ALA A 265 6.39 12.78 13.42
CA ALA A 265 5.99 14.02 12.78
C ALA A 265 7.22 14.90 12.54
N ILE A 266 7.38 15.40 11.32
CA ILE A 266 8.53 16.20 10.87
C ILE A 266 8.01 17.56 10.42
N ASN A 267 8.67 18.64 10.87
CA ASN A 267 8.45 19.96 10.32
C ASN A 267 9.05 20.03 8.91
N VAL A 268 8.23 20.35 7.90
CA VAL A 268 8.66 20.30 6.49
C VAL A 268 9.64 21.41 6.11
N SER A 269 9.71 22.49 6.89
CA SER A 269 10.58 23.62 6.56
C SER A 269 12.07 23.35 6.86
N ASP A 270 12.36 22.49 7.85
CA ASP A 270 13.73 22.28 8.35
C ASP A 270 14.08 20.80 8.62
N GLY A 271 13.13 19.86 8.43
CA GLY A 271 13.34 18.44 8.70
C GLY A 271 13.41 18.06 10.18
N ARG A 272 13.10 18.99 11.09
CA ARG A 272 13.15 18.73 12.53
C ARG A 272 11.96 17.88 12.97
N LYS A 273 12.23 16.85 13.78
CA LYS A 273 11.20 16.05 14.42
C LYS A 273 10.43 16.86 15.44
N LEU A 274 9.12 16.86 15.33
CA LEU A 274 8.20 17.49 16.29
C LEU A 274 7.88 16.55 17.43
N TRP A 275 7.54 15.29 17.09
CA TRP A 275 7.31 14.21 18.04
C TRP A 275 7.58 12.86 17.38
N GLN A 276 7.71 11.80 18.19
CA GLN A 276 7.89 10.43 17.72
C GLN A 276 7.37 9.41 18.74
N ASN A 277 6.89 8.25 18.27
CA ASN A 277 6.53 7.10 19.08
C ASN A 277 7.03 5.81 18.43
N ASN A 278 7.28 4.77 19.20
CA ASN A 278 7.66 3.48 18.66
C ASN A 278 6.44 2.81 18.02
N VAL A 279 6.57 2.35 16.80
CA VAL A 279 5.58 1.58 16.06
C VAL A 279 6.28 0.90 14.89
N SER A 280 5.86 -0.30 14.53
CA SER A 280 6.30 -0.98 13.32
C SER A 280 5.14 -0.99 12.33
N SER A 281 5.26 -0.29 11.21
CA SER A 281 4.22 -0.22 10.19
C SER A 281 4.82 -0.14 8.79
N PHE A 282 4.26 -0.93 7.88
CA PHE A 282 4.58 -0.91 6.45
C PHE A 282 3.45 -0.29 5.61
N SER A 283 2.23 -0.19 6.15
CA SER A 283 1.07 0.34 5.41
C SER A 283 1.07 1.86 5.30
N GLY A 284 1.72 2.56 6.25
CA GLY A 284 1.79 4.02 6.25
C GLY A 284 0.83 4.69 7.22
N VAL A 285 0.66 5.98 7.05
CA VAL A 285 -0.11 6.81 7.96
C VAL A 285 -1.17 7.62 7.23
N SER A 286 -2.22 7.98 7.96
CA SER A 286 -3.23 8.93 7.50
C SER A 286 -3.60 9.89 8.63
N GLN A 287 -4.45 10.86 8.34
CA GLN A 287 -4.85 11.85 9.30
C GLN A 287 -6.32 12.24 9.13
N GLY A 288 -6.96 12.55 10.22
CA GLY A 288 -8.34 12.99 10.25
C GLY A 288 -8.75 13.36 11.67
N PHE A 289 -9.70 14.26 11.82
CA PHE A 289 -10.31 14.62 13.10
C PHE A 289 -9.29 15.03 14.20
N GLY A 290 -8.17 15.64 13.79
CA GLY A 290 -7.09 16.05 14.71
C GLY A 290 -6.21 14.89 15.21
N ASN A 291 -6.33 13.72 14.60
CA ASN A 291 -5.52 12.54 14.87
C ASN A 291 -4.61 12.18 13.68
N VAL A 292 -3.59 11.39 13.99
CA VAL A 292 -2.77 10.67 13.02
C VAL A 292 -2.97 9.18 13.29
N TYR A 293 -3.38 8.44 12.26
CA TYR A 293 -3.69 7.02 12.35
C TYR A 293 -2.59 6.18 11.75
N VAL A 294 -2.29 5.05 12.38
CA VAL A 294 -1.38 4.02 11.87
C VAL A 294 -1.91 2.65 12.26
N ALA A 295 -1.81 1.69 11.35
CA ALA A 295 -1.95 0.26 11.65
C ALA A 295 -0.57 -0.35 11.77
N ASP A 296 -0.29 -1.06 12.87
CA ASP A 296 0.98 -1.73 13.07
C ASP A 296 0.99 -3.16 12.49
N GLU A 297 2.16 -3.77 12.45
CA GLU A 297 2.34 -5.12 11.89
C GLU A 297 1.59 -6.21 12.68
N ASP A 298 1.29 -5.96 13.94
CA ASP A 298 0.53 -6.89 14.80
C ASP A 298 -0.99 -6.66 14.68
N GLY A 299 -1.45 -5.68 13.86
CA GLY A 299 -2.85 -5.41 13.60
C GLY A 299 -3.53 -4.48 14.62
N THR A 300 -2.76 -3.71 15.40
CA THR A 300 -3.31 -2.64 16.24
C THR A 300 -3.47 -1.37 15.42
N VAL A 301 -4.65 -0.78 15.44
CA VAL A 301 -4.87 0.57 14.90
C VAL A 301 -4.74 1.58 16.03
N THR A 302 -3.79 2.51 15.89
CA THR A 302 -3.53 3.56 16.89
C THR A 302 -3.85 4.94 16.33
N ALA A 303 -4.61 5.74 17.09
CA ALA A 303 -4.81 7.15 16.84
C ALA A 303 -3.91 7.97 17.78
N TYR A 304 -2.93 8.65 17.22
CA TYR A 304 -2.12 9.63 17.94
C TYR A 304 -2.73 11.01 17.83
N GLN A 305 -2.67 11.78 18.91
CA GLN A 305 -3.02 13.21 18.82
C GLN A 305 -2.01 13.92 17.91
N ARG A 306 -2.49 14.69 16.95
CA ARG A 306 -1.65 15.44 16.01
C ARG A 306 -0.63 16.35 16.71
N THR A 307 -0.99 16.89 17.88
CA THR A 307 -0.11 17.71 18.71
C THR A 307 1.05 16.94 19.37
N GLY A 308 1.07 15.60 19.24
CA GLY A 308 2.09 14.74 19.87
C GLY A 308 1.90 14.51 21.36
N GLN A 309 0.76 14.92 21.95
CA GLN A 309 0.49 14.77 23.37
C GLN A 309 0.15 13.34 23.81
N GLY A 310 0.20 12.36 22.90
CA GLY A 310 0.03 10.95 23.22
C GLY A 310 -0.99 10.23 22.34
N VAL A 311 -1.32 9.01 22.76
CA VAL A 311 -2.31 8.16 22.14
C VAL A 311 -3.69 8.64 22.57
N ARG A 312 -4.61 8.80 21.60
CA ARG A 312 -6.02 9.07 21.87
C ARG A 312 -6.78 7.77 22.16
N TRP A 313 -6.60 6.79 21.28
CA TRP A 313 -7.15 5.45 21.42
C TRP A 313 -6.33 4.41 20.66
N GLN A 314 -6.53 3.15 21.00
CA GLN A 314 -6.01 1.98 20.31
C GLN A 314 -7.12 0.95 20.14
N GLN A 315 -7.19 0.35 18.94
CA GLN A 315 -8.06 -0.77 18.63
C GLN A 315 -7.23 -2.01 18.36
N THR A 316 -7.38 -3.05 19.21
CA THR A 316 -6.58 -4.28 19.17
C THR A 316 -7.37 -5.52 18.72
N ALA A 317 -8.67 -5.39 18.48
CA ALA A 317 -9.52 -6.52 18.08
C ALA A 317 -9.21 -7.09 16.69
N LEU A 318 -8.34 -6.43 15.93
CA LEU A 318 -7.96 -6.81 14.57
C LEU A 318 -6.54 -7.40 14.51
N ALA A 319 -6.06 -7.98 15.61
CA ALA A 319 -4.70 -8.51 15.69
C ALA A 319 -4.40 -9.53 14.58
N TYR A 320 -3.22 -9.41 13.98
CA TYR A 320 -2.67 -10.27 12.92
C TYR A 320 -3.52 -10.43 11.65
N ARG A 321 -4.46 -9.51 11.41
CA ARG A 321 -5.31 -9.52 10.23
C ARG A 321 -4.67 -8.87 8.99
N GLY A 322 -3.43 -8.37 9.08
CA GLY A 322 -2.69 -7.78 7.94
C GLY A 322 -3.38 -6.54 7.39
N LEU A 323 -3.47 -5.51 8.23
CA LEU A 323 -4.28 -4.32 7.95
C LEU A 323 -3.67 -3.41 6.89
N SER A 324 -4.51 -2.88 6.01
CA SER A 324 -4.18 -1.79 5.10
C SER A 324 -3.97 -0.47 5.86
N ARG A 325 -3.53 0.57 5.15
CA ARG A 325 -3.44 1.92 5.71
C ARG A 325 -4.81 2.39 6.21
N PRO A 326 -4.91 2.91 7.45
CA PRO A 326 -6.15 3.49 7.94
C PRO A 326 -6.60 4.64 7.03
N THR A 327 -7.86 4.64 6.62
CA THR A 327 -8.42 5.64 5.70
C THR A 327 -9.59 6.36 6.37
N PRO A 328 -9.46 7.65 6.69
CA PRO A 328 -10.58 8.43 7.20
C PRO A 328 -11.69 8.59 6.16
N VAL A 329 -12.94 8.41 6.60
CA VAL A 329 -14.15 8.62 5.83
C VAL A 329 -15.27 9.12 6.75
N SER A 330 -15.86 10.28 6.50
CA SER A 330 -16.84 10.91 7.38
C SER A 330 -16.34 10.99 8.84
N SER A 331 -17.07 10.47 9.81
CA SER A 331 -16.70 10.40 11.23
C SER A 331 -15.96 9.12 11.62
N TYR A 332 -15.55 8.31 10.64
CA TYR A 332 -14.96 6.99 10.84
C TYR A 332 -13.58 6.91 10.21
N VAL A 333 -12.82 5.90 10.63
CA VAL A 333 -11.60 5.46 9.96
C VAL A 333 -11.78 3.99 9.55
N ALA A 334 -11.47 3.68 8.30
CA ALA A 334 -11.60 2.34 7.72
C ALA A 334 -10.24 1.68 7.56
N VAL A 335 -10.15 0.36 7.77
CA VAL A 335 -9.01 -0.49 7.42
C VAL A 335 -9.50 -1.73 6.69
N GLY A 336 -8.81 -2.11 5.62
CA GLY A 336 -8.99 -3.41 4.96
C GLY A 336 -8.12 -4.46 5.62
N ASP A 337 -8.48 -5.73 5.49
CA ASP A 337 -7.69 -6.85 6.00
C ASP A 337 -7.35 -7.91 4.93
N LYS A 338 -6.45 -8.83 5.27
CA LYS A 338 -6.00 -9.89 4.35
C LYS A 338 -7.08 -10.91 4.00
N GLU A 339 -8.16 -10.97 4.77
CA GLU A 339 -9.33 -11.80 4.45
C GLU A 339 -10.39 -11.04 3.66
N GLY A 340 -10.18 -9.75 3.33
CA GLY A 340 -11.04 -8.93 2.49
C GLY A 340 -12.21 -8.27 3.22
N TYR A 341 -12.15 -8.19 4.53
CA TYR A 341 -13.07 -7.34 5.29
C TYR A 341 -12.56 -5.90 5.33
N VAL A 342 -13.50 -4.98 5.32
CA VAL A 342 -13.27 -3.56 5.66
C VAL A 342 -13.95 -3.28 6.99
N HIS A 343 -13.16 -2.86 7.96
CA HIS A 343 -13.59 -2.53 9.33
C HIS A 343 -13.64 -1.02 9.50
N PHE A 344 -14.70 -0.53 10.10
CA PHE A 344 -14.91 0.89 10.39
C PHE A 344 -14.85 1.12 11.89
N MET A 345 -14.07 2.12 12.29
CA MET A 345 -13.91 2.55 13.69
C MET A 345 -14.26 4.02 13.82
N SER A 346 -14.84 4.40 14.95
CA SER A 346 -15.09 5.80 15.28
C SER A 346 -13.77 6.58 15.39
N GLN A 347 -13.67 7.75 14.76
CA GLN A 347 -12.50 8.61 14.87
C GLN A 347 -12.30 9.21 16.27
N VAL A 348 -13.34 9.17 17.12
CA VAL A 348 -13.35 9.77 18.47
C VAL A 348 -12.71 8.87 19.50
N ASP A 349 -13.09 7.59 19.53
CA ASP A 349 -12.76 6.62 20.59
C ASP A 349 -12.22 5.27 20.08
N GLY A 350 -12.25 5.02 18.76
CA GLY A 350 -11.74 3.80 18.14
C GLY A 350 -12.69 2.59 18.28
N GLU A 351 -13.91 2.77 18.76
CA GLU A 351 -14.89 1.68 18.83
C GLU A 351 -15.29 1.21 17.42
N LEU A 352 -15.47 -0.12 17.26
CA LEU A 352 -15.93 -0.71 16.01
C LEU A 352 -17.35 -0.24 15.71
N ALA A 353 -17.55 0.33 14.53
CA ALA A 353 -18.81 0.93 14.08
C ALA A 353 -19.53 0.08 13.01
N GLY A 354 -18.79 -0.67 12.21
CA GLY A 354 -19.32 -1.51 11.15
C GLY A 354 -18.25 -2.36 10.50
N ARG A 355 -18.70 -3.36 9.74
CA ARG A 355 -17.82 -4.25 8.98
C ARG A 355 -18.51 -4.74 7.72
N ILE A 356 -17.78 -4.89 6.63
CA ILE A 356 -18.29 -5.48 5.40
C ILE A 356 -17.21 -6.36 4.76
N LYS A 357 -17.62 -7.49 4.17
CA LYS A 357 -16.78 -8.28 3.28
C LYS A 357 -16.79 -7.59 1.91
N ALA A 358 -15.67 -7.03 1.52
CA ALA A 358 -15.53 -6.30 0.26
C ALA A 358 -14.91 -7.16 -0.85
N ASP A 359 -13.98 -8.08 -0.51
CA ASP A 359 -13.23 -8.85 -1.47
C ASP A 359 -12.99 -10.30 -1.01
N GLY A 360 -12.73 -11.23 -1.95
CA GLY A 360 -12.41 -12.63 -1.64
C GLY A 360 -10.96 -12.84 -1.23
N ASP A 361 -10.05 -12.06 -1.83
CA ASP A 361 -8.60 -12.27 -1.77
C ASP A 361 -7.86 -11.23 -0.92
N GLY A 362 -8.60 -10.37 -0.21
CA GLY A 362 -8.04 -9.37 0.68
C GLY A 362 -8.19 -7.93 0.19
N VAL A 363 -7.96 -6.97 1.10
CA VAL A 363 -7.93 -5.53 0.81
C VAL A 363 -6.64 -4.94 1.37
N ARG A 364 -5.61 -4.78 0.54
CA ARG A 364 -4.31 -4.21 0.95
C ARG A 364 -4.02 -2.84 0.36
N ALA A 365 -4.68 -2.50 -0.77
CA ALA A 365 -4.54 -1.20 -1.39
C ALA A 365 -4.98 -0.08 -0.44
N ASP A 366 -4.36 1.09 -0.58
CA ASP A 366 -4.86 2.29 0.08
C ASP A 366 -6.26 2.60 -0.45
N MET A 367 -7.23 2.63 0.45
CA MET A 367 -8.59 3.05 0.14
C MET A 367 -8.65 4.57 0.02
N LEU A 368 -9.71 5.08 -0.60
CA LEU A 368 -9.93 6.50 -0.76
C LEU A 368 -11.26 6.90 -0.12
N GLY A 369 -11.22 7.78 0.87
CA GLY A 369 -12.40 8.35 1.53
C GLY A 369 -12.67 9.77 1.03
N GLU A 370 -13.88 10.03 0.57
CA GLU A 370 -14.36 11.35 0.16
C GLU A 370 -15.75 11.59 0.73
N ASP A 371 -15.90 12.59 1.58
CA ASP A 371 -17.12 12.86 2.32
C ASP A 371 -17.61 11.63 3.09
N ASN A 372 -18.73 11.03 2.70
CA ASN A 372 -19.29 9.81 3.27
C ASN A 372 -19.18 8.58 2.32
N ILE A 373 -18.34 8.68 1.28
CA ILE A 373 -18.10 7.59 0.33
C ILE A 373 -16.70 7.04 0.55
N LEU A 374 -16.60 5.70 0.61
CA LEU A 374 -15.35 4.97 0.63
C LEU A 374 -15.21 4.17 -0.67
N TYR A 375 -14.12 4.41 -1.39
CA TYR A 375 -13.73 3.61 -2.56
C TYR A 375 -12.73 2.56 -2.09
N VAL A 376 -13.06 1.30 -2.34
CA VAL A 376 -12.28 0.13 -1.95
C VAL A 376 -11.83 -0.59 -3.21
N TYR A 377 -10.55 -0.86 -3.33
CA TYR A 377 -10.00 -1.70 -4.39
C TYR A 377 -9.48 -2.99 -3.76
N GLY A 378 -10.17 -4.09 -4.06
CA GLY A 378 -9.84 -5.43 -3.59
C GLY A 378 -8.67 -6.05 -4.33
N ASN A 379 -8.04 -7.06 -3.73
CA ASN A 379 -6.92 -7.75 -4.36
C ASN A 379 -7.36 -8.53 -5.61
N SER A 380 -8.61 -9.01 -5.66
CA SER A 380 -9.18 -9.69 -6.84
C SER A 380 -9.47 -8.77 -8.02
N GLY A 381 -9.41 -7.44 -7.83
CA GLY A 381 -9.68 -6.45 -8.87
C GLY A 381 -11.02 -5.72 -8.71
N ASP A 382 -11.81 -6.05 -7.71
CA ASP A 382 -13.08 -5.35 -7.50
C ASP A 382 -12.85 -3.92 -6.99
N LEU A 383 -13.22 -2.91 -7.78
CA LEU A 383 -13.35 -1.51 -7.35
C LEU A 383 -14.79 -1.26 -6.92
N ILE A 384 -14.99 -0.87 -5.67
CA ILE A 384 -16.31 -0.75 -5.07
C ILE A 384 -16.46 0.63 -4.39
N ALA A 385 -17.58 1.31 -4.62
CA ALA A 385 -17.97 2.50 -3.87
C ALA A 385 -19.02 2.14 -2.80
N TYR A 386 -18.73 2.51 -1.55
CA TYR A 386 -19.62 2.36 -0.42
C TYR A 386 -20.05 3.71 0.15
N GLU A 387 -21.34 3.90 0.38
CA GLU A 387 -21.87 5.01 1.16
C GLU A 387 -21.98 4.63 2.64
N ILE A 388 -21.42 5.48 3.51
CA ILE A 388 -21.37 5.27 4.95
C ILE A 388 -22.31 6.27 5.63
N LYS A 389 -23.28 5.77 6.38
CA LYS A 389 -24.23 6.60 7.16
C LYS A 389 -24.41 6.06 8.56
N PRO A 390 -24.59 6.90 9.59
CA PRO A 390 -25.04 6.42 10.91
C PRO A 390 -26.34 5.62 10.77
N LYS A 391 -26.51 4.61 11.62
CA LYS A 391 -27.84 3.98 11.84
C LYS A 391 -28.68 4.93 12.69
N ASP A 392 -29.97 5.09 12.31
CA ASP A 392 -30.95 5.90 13.03
C ASP A 392 -31.26 5.27 14.42
#